data_4d34bc8bcb1122975200397c9e43628f
#
_entry.id   4d34bc8bcb1122975200397c9e43628f
#
_cell.length_a   1.000
_cell.length_b   1.000
_cell.length_c   1.000
_cell.angle_alpha   90.00
_cell.angle_beta   90.00
_cell.angle_gamma   90.00
#
_symmetry.space_group_name_H-M   'P 1'
#
loop_
_entity.id
_entity.type
_entity.pdbx_description
1 polymer ?
#
loop_
_entity_poly.entity_id
_entity_poly.type
_entity_poly.pdbx_seq_one_letter_code
_entity_poly.pdbx_strand_id
1 'polypeptide(L)'
;LFDERISSYFKSWITILYALFILWAGLSFFYAINPTEVIVNFTRQFNVFFMYFNMLILLSPLKNKMKFFSLVFTLILSIEVYFIFYQATEMINNSGTIISGYLKGVTANRNIAAFSIALKIPFVLGWIIKSNTRITKILGIIIITLAITALSMIQSRASYIAVGLIFLMFLIIPTVF
;
A
#
# COMPACT_ATOMS: atom_id res chain seq x y z
N LEU A 1 6.71 -6.79 -31.28
CA LEU A 1 6.76 -5.33 -31.44
C LEU A 1 6.51 -4.69 -30.07
N PHE A 2 7.47 -4.87 -29.16
CA PHE A 2 7.42 -4.19 -27.86
C PHE A 2 7.84 -2.74 -28.09
N ASP A 3 7.00 -1.80 -27.65
CA ASP A 3 7.31 -0.38 -27.59
C ASP A 3 8.64 -0.20 -26.82
N GLU A 4 9.55 0.64 -27.32
CA GLU A 4 10.85 0.91 -26.68
C GLU A 4 10.73 1.31 -25.22
N ARG A 5 9.61 1.96 -24.85
CA ARG A 5 9.29 2.30 -23.47
C ARG A 5 9.12 1.07 -22.58
N ILE A 6 8.47 0.01 -23.07
CA ILE A 6 8.29 -1.23 -22.32
C ILE A 6 9.63 -1.91 -22.13
N SER A 7 10.47 -1.94 -23.18
CA SER A 7 11.84 -2.47 -23.12
C SER A 7 12.69 -1.76 -22.06
N SER A 8 12.56 -0.44 -21.89
CA SER A 8 13.29 0.32 -20.88
C SER A 8 12.94 -0.06 -19.45
N TYR A 9 11.68 -0.43 -19.17
CA TYR A 9 11.26 -0.89 -17.84
C TYR A 9 11.89 -2.24 -17.47
N PHE A 10 12.05 -3.16 -18.44
CA PHE A 10 12.70 -4.44 -18.21
C PHE A 10 14.21 -4.29 -17.91
N LYS A 11 14.85 -3.22 -18.41
CA LYS A 11 16.25 -2.89 -18.16
C LYS A 11 16.46 -2.05 -16.89
N SER A 12 15.40 -1.69 -16.19
CA SER A 12 15.49 -0.94 -14.93
C SER A 12 16.19 -1.76 -13.84
N TRP A 13 17.10 -1.12 -13.09
CA TRP A 13 17.74 -1.73 -11.93
C TRP A 13 16.77 -2.34 -10.93
N ILE A 14 15.63 -1.69 -10.72
CA ILE A 14 14.57 -2.18 -9.82
C ILE A 14 14.03 -3.52 -10.32
N THR A 15 13.75 -3.62 -11.62
CA THR A 15 13.26 -4.86 -12.24
C THR A 15 14.29 -5.97 -12.17
N ILE A 16 15.57 -5.66 -12.43
CA ILE A 16 16.68 -6.62 -12.37
C ILE A 16 16.86 -7.14 -10.95
N LEU A 17 16.91 -6.25 -9.95
CA LEU A 17 17.04 -6.64 -8.55
C LEU A 17 15.85 -7.47 -8.06
N TYR A 18 14.64 -7.13 -8.50
CA TYR A 18 13.45 -7.91 -8.15
C TYR A 18 13.47 -9.30 -8.81
N ALA A 19 13.89 -9.39 -10.08
CA ALA A 19 14.07 -10.68 -10.75
C ALA A 19 15.12 -11.55 -10.06
N LEU A 20 16.25 -10.97 -9.65
CA LEU A 20 17.29 -11.66 -8.88
C LEU A 20 16.77 -12.15 -7.53
N PHE A 21 15.97 -11.34 -6.83
CA PHE A 21 15.31 -11.74 -5.59
C PHE A 21 14.38 -12.94 -5.80
N ILE A 22 13.57 -12.95 -6.85
CA ILE A 22 12.68 -14.07 -7.18
C ILE A 22 13.48 -15.33 -7.52
N LEU A 23 14.57 -15.21 -8.30
CA LEU A 23 15.46 -16.32 -8.59
C LEU A 23 16.08 -16.90 -7.29
N TRP A 24 16.58 -16.02 -6.41
CA TRP A 24 17.11 -16.44 -5.11
C TRP A 24 16.05 -17.15 -4.26
N ALA A 25 14.83 -16.60 -4.20
CA ALA A 25 13.71 -17.23 -3.49
C ALA A 25 13.37 -18.62 -4.07
N GLY A 26 13.45 -18.80 -5.40
CA GLY A 26 13.29 -20.11 -6.03
C GLY A 26 14.40 -21.09 -5.70
N LEU A 27 15.65 -20.62 -5.73
CA LEU A 27 16.82 -21.44 -5.37
C LEU A 27 16.79 -21.91 -3.92
N SER A 28 16.10 -21.21 -3.02
CA SER A 28 15.98 -21.61 -1.63
C SER A 28 15.30 -22.98 -1.44
N PHE A 29 14.58 -23.46 -2.45
CA PHE A 29 14.00 -24.80 -2.46
C PHE A 29 15.03 -25.92 -2.23
N PHE A 30 16.25 -25.76 -2.72
CA PHE A 30 17.28 -26.81 -2.67
C PHE A 30 17.96 -26.95 -1.30
N TYR A 31 17.82 -25.95 -0.41
CA TYR A 31 18.48 -25.96 0.91
C TYR A 31 17.50 -25.70 2.07
N ALA A 32 16.21 -25.60 1.77
CA ALA A 32 15.21 -25.32 2.80
C ALA A 32 14.90 -26.58 3.63
N ILE A 33 14.68 -26.38 4.91
CA ILE A 33 14.22 -27.43 5.84
C ILE A 33 12.80 -27.91 5.49
N ASN A 34 11.95 -26.98 5.00
CA ASN A 34 10.57 -27.28 4.59
C ASN A 34 10.33 -26.85 3.12
N PRO A 35 10.60 -27.74 2.14
CA PRO A 35 10.43 -27.43 0.72
C PRO A 35 8.99 -27.05 0.34
N THR A 36 7.99 -27.64 0.98
CA THR A 36 6.58 -27.36 0.69
C THR A 36 6.23 -25.89 1.00
N GLU A 37 6.72 -25.38 2.13
CA GLU A 37 6.50 -23.97 2.50
C GLU A 37 7.23 -23.03 1.55
N VAL A 38 8.41 -23.40 1.07
CA VAL A 38 9.14 -22.62 0.06
C VAL A 38 8.34 -22.51 -1.23
N ILE A 39 7.75 -23.61 -1.72
CA ILE A 39 6.92 -23.57 -2.94
C ILE A 39 5.74 -22.62 -2.76
N VAL A 40 5.03 -22.69 -1.63
CA VAL A 40 3.88 -21.82 -1.35
C VAL A 40 4.31 -20.35 -1.32
N ASN A 41 5.39 -20.03 -0.62
CA ASN A 41 5.89 -18.66 -0.52
C ASN A 41 6.47 -18.15 -1.85
N PHE A 42 7.18 -19.00 -2.58
CA PHE A 42 7.69 -18.67 -3.92
C PHE A 42 6.53 -18.37 -4.88
N THR A 43 5.47 -19.19 -4.90
CA THR A 43 4.31 -18.95 -5.76
C THR A 43 3.64 -17.61 -5.44
N ARG A 44 3.54 -17.25 -4.16
CA ARG A 44 3.01 -15.93 -3.74
C ARG A 44 3.88 -14.78 -4.26
N GLN A 45 5.20 -14.88 -4.07
CA GLN A 45 6.14 -13.86 -4.54
C GLN A 45 6.17 -13.75 -6.07
N PHE A 46 6.13 -14.90 -6.76
CA PHE A 46 6.07 -14.94 -8.22
C PHE A 46 4.79 -14.29 -8.76
N ASN A 47 3.63 -14.51 -8.13
CA ASN A 47 2.39 -13.83 -8.49
C ASN A 47 2.50 -12.31 -8.33
N VAL A 48 3.10 -11.83 -7.23
CA VAL A 48 3.34 -10.38 -7.03
C VAL A 48 4.28 -9.82 -8.10
N PHE A 49 5.34 -10.56 -8.44
CA PHE A 49 6.26 -10.19 -9.51
C PHE A 49 5.55 -10.11 -10.88
N PHE A 50 4.69 -11.08 -11.19
CA PHE A 50 3.90 -11.07 -12.41
C PHE A 50 2.90 -9.91 -12.44
N MET A 51 2.25 -9.60 -11.31
CA MET A 51 1.40 -8.42 -11.19
C MET A 51 2.19 -7.11 -11.40
N TYR A 52 3.42 -7.03 -10.92
CA TYR A 52 4.29 -5.88 -11.15
C TYR A 52 4.52 -5.64 -12.65
N PHE A 53 4.81 -6.68 -13.44
CA PHE A 53 4.96 -6.56 -14.89
C PHE A 53 3.65 -6.14 -15.57
N ASN A 54 2.54 -6.76 -15.22
CA ASN A 54 1.24 -6.37 -15.76
C ASN A 54 0.96 -4.88 -15.50
N MET A 55 1.27 -4.39 -14.29
CA MET A 55 1.11 -2.98 -13.96
C MET A 55 2.03 -2.08 -14.79
N LEU A 56 3.29 -2.46 -15.00
CA LEU A 56 4.20 -1.69 -15.85
C LEU A 56 3.68 -1.55 -17.28
N ILE A 57 3.17 -2.65 -17.85
CA ILE A 57 2.61 -2.67 -19.20
C ILE A 57 1.33 -1.83 -19.28
N LEU A 58 0.37 -2.05 -18.39
CA LEU A 58 -0.92 -1.37 -18.39
C LEU A 58 -0.80 0.13 -18.13
N LEU A 59 0.19 0.54 -17.32
CA LEU A 59 0.39 1.94 -16.97
C LEU A 59 1.32 2.66 -17.95
N SER A 60 2.00 1.92 -18.83
CA SER A 60 2.90 2.51 -19.84
C SER A 60 2.25 3.62 -20.66
N PRO A 61 1.02 3.49 -21.19
CA PRO A 61 0.39 4.51 -22.01
C PRO A 61 -0.15 5.71 -21.23
N LEU A 62 -0.26 5.64 -19.90
CA LEU A 62 -0.85 6.71 -19.12
C LEU A 62 0.08 7.93 -19.01
N LYS A 63 -0.38 9.10 -19.43
CA LYS A 63 0.39 10.37 -19.37
C LYS A 63 0.59 10.84 -17.92
N ASN A 64 -0.42 10.68 -17.06
CA ASN A 64 -0.43 11.16 -15.67
C ASN A 64 -0.51 9.99 -14.65
N LYS A 65 0.48 9.09 -14.69
CA LYS A 65 0.52 7.87 -13.85
C LYS A 65 0.34 8.18 -12.36
N MET A 66 1.08 9.15 -11.84
CA MET A 66 1.01 9.52 -10.42
C MET A 66 -0.37 10.03 -10.00
N LYS A 67 -1.04 10.81 -10.84
CA LYS A 67 -2.40 11.29 -10.55
C LYS A 67 -3.40 10.12 -10.52
N PHE A 68 -3.27 9.18 -11.45
CA PHE A 68 -4.12 7.99 -11.49
C PHE A 68 -3.91 7.11 -10.26
N PHE A 69 -2.65 6.80 -9.91
CA PHE A 69 -2.32 6.04 -8.71
C PHE A 69 -2.83 6.72 -7.44
N SER A 70 -2.56 8.02 -7.31
CA SER A 70 -3.02 8.76 -6.14
C SER A 70 -4.54 8.69 -5.96
N LEU A 71 -5.30 8.80 -7.05
CA LEU A 71 -6.75 8.71 -7.01
C LEU A 71 -7.21 7.29 -6.62
N VAL A 72 -6.67 6.26 -7.26
CA VAL A 72 -7.05 4.86 -6.98
C VAL A 72 -6.72 4.49 -5.53
N PHE A 73 -5.51 4.82 -5.05
CA PHE A 73 -5.12 4.52 -3.66
C PHE A 73 -5.91 5.34 -2.64
N THR A 74 -6.32 6.56 -2.98
CA THR A 74 -7.21 7.36 -2.13
C THR A 74 -8.59 6.72 -2.01
N LEU A 75 -9.17 6.22 -3.10
CA LEU A 75 -10.44 5.49 -3.08
C LEU A 75 -10.35 4.21 -2.26
N ILE A 76 -9.31 3.40 -2.47
CA ILE A 76 -9.10 2.17 -1.71
C ILE A 76 -8.93 2.48 -0.22
N LEU A 77 -8.12 3.49 0.13
CA LEU A 77 -7.96 3.94 1.51
C LEU A 77 -9.27 4.35 2.14
N SER A 78 -10.11 5.09 1.43
CA SER A 78 -11.42 5.52 1.92
C SER A 78 -12.32 4.33 2.25
N ILE A 79 -12.32 3.30 1.40
CA ILE A 79 -13.06 2.06 1.63
C ILE A 79 -12.52 1.31 2.85
N GLU A 80 -11.20 1.14 2.97
CA GLU A 80 -10.59 0.47 4.12
C GLU A 80 -10.91 1.19 5.44
N VAL A 81 -10.79 2.51 5.45
CA VAL A 81 -11.12 3.35 6.61
C VAL A 81 -12.60 3.21 6.97
N TYR A 82 -13.49 3.24 5.98
CA TYR A 82 -14.93 3.01 6.21
C TYR A 82 -15.18 1.67 6.90
N PHE A 83 -14.55 0.58 6.46
CA PHE A 83 -14.73 -0.74 7.10
C PHE A 83 -14.21 -0.79 8.54
N ILE A 84 -13.11 -0.09 8.85
CA ILE A 84 -12.62 0.01 10.24
C ILE A 84 -13.64 0.75 11.12
N PHE A 85 -14.16 1.88 10.67
CA PHE A 85 -15.17 2.63 11.41
C PHE A 85 -16.48 1.84 11.55
N TYR A 86 -16.89 1.13 10.51
CA TYR A 86 -18.07 0.25 10.56
C TYR A 86 -17.91 -0.83 11.65
N GLN A 87 -16.77 -1.54 11.67
CA GLN A 87 -16.46 -2.54 12.69
C GLN A 87 -16.40 -1.94 14.09
N ALA A 88 -15.81 -0.76 14.24
CA ALA A 88 -15.76 -0.07 15.53
C ALA A 88 -17.16 0.30 16.04
N THR A 89 -18.03 0.78 15.16
CA THR A 89 -19.43 1.13 15.52
C THR A 89 -20.22 -0.10 15.93
N GLU A 90 -20.06 -1.21 15.21
CA GLU A 90 -20.67 -2.49 15.55
C GLU A 90 -20.24 -2.99 16.94
N MET A 91 -18.95 -2.86 17.26
CA MET A 91 -18.43 -3.22 18.60
C MET A 91 -19.01 -2.34 19.70
N ILE A 92 -19.08 -1.03 19.48
CA ILE A 92 -19.69 -0.11 20.45
C ILE A 92 -21.15 -0.49 20.71
N ASN A 93 -21.91 -0.78 19.66
CA ASN A 93 -23.34 -1.12 19.79
C ASN A 93 -23.55 -2.46 20.51
N ASN A 94 -22.64 -3.44 20.31
CA ASN A 94 -22.79 -4.78 20.86
C ASN A 94 -22.17 -4.93 22.27
N SER A 95 -21.04 -4.27 22.56
CA SER A 95 -20.27 -4.48 23.77
C SER A 95 -19.92 -3.20 24.56
N GLY A 96 -20.30 -2.03 24.02
CA GLY A 96 -19.98 -0.73 24.64
C GLY A 96 -18.50 -0.32 24.55
N THR A 97 -17.63 -1.19 24.02
CA THR A 97 -16.18 -0.96 24.00
C THR A 97 -15.56 -1.37 22.66
N ILE A 98 -14.47 -0.68 22.27
CA ILE A 98 -13.70 -1.03 21.08
C ILE A 98 -12.52 -1.90 21.49
N ILE A 99 -12.47 -3.13 20.97
CA ILE A 99 -11.35 -4.04 21.19
C ILE A 99 -10.47 -4.02 19.93
N SER A 100 -9.30 -3.41 20.00
CA SER A 100 -8.39 -3.20 18.87
C SER A 100 -8.02 -4.49 18.13
N GLY A 101 -7.98 -5.63 18.84
CA GLY A 101 -7.68 -6.95 18.26
C GLY A 101 -8.67 -7.43 17.20
N TYR A 102 -9.91 -6.95 17.26
CA TYR A 102 -10.98 -7.33 16.33
C TYR A 102 -11.14 -6.36 15.15
N LEU A 103 -10.46 -5.21 15.16
CA LEU A 103 -10.45 -4.27 14.04
C LEU A 103 -9.51 -4.76 12.92
N LYS A 104 -10.05 -5.54 12.02
CA LYS A 104 -9.31 -6.21 10.94
C LYS A 104 -9.55 -5.60 9.56
N GLY A 105 -10.54 -4.72 9.45
CA GLY A 105 -10.97 -4.15 8.17
C GLY A 105 -11.34 -5.25 7.17
N VAL A 106 -10.92 -5.07 5.93
CA VAL A 106 -11.14 -6.05 4.84
C VAL A 106 -10.08 -7.16 4.79
N THR A 107 -9.01 -7.08 5.60
CA THR A 107 -7.83 -7.95 5.48
C THR A 107 -7.83 -9.16 6.39
N ALA A 108 -8.81 -9.32 7.26
CA ALA A 108 -8.91 -10.35 8.30
C ALA A 108 -7.76 -10.35 9.34
N ASN A 109 -6.75 -9.47 9.21
CA ASN A 109 -5.63 -9.30 10.13
C ASN A 109 -5.37 -7.83 10.43
N ARG A 110 -5.41 -7.43 11.71
CA ARG A 110 -5.24 -6.04 12.14
C ARG A 110 -3.93 -5.40 11.71
N ASN A 111 -2.81 -6.15 11.75
CA ASN A 111 -1.50 -5.61 11.38
C ASN A 111 -1.40 -5.38 9.86
N ILE A 112 -2.00 -6.27 9.07
CA ILE A 112 -2.09 -6.12 7.62
C ILE A 112 -2.98 -4.92 7.27
N ALA A 113 -4.13 -4.77 7.94
CA ALA A 113 -5.02 -3.62 7.77
C ALA A 113 -4.29 -2.30 8.06
N ALA A 114 -3.62 -2.23 9.21
CA ALA A 114 -2.87 -1.04 9.60
C ALA A 114 -1.73 -0.71 8.65
N PHE A 115 -0.97 -1.71 8.20
CA PHE A 115 0.10 -1.54 7.23
C PHE A 115 -0.46 -1.09 5.87
N SER A 116 -1.56 -1.68 5.43
CA SER A 116 -2.27 -1.33 4.19
C SER A 116 -2.70 0.13 4.18
N ILE A 117 -3.28 0.62 5.29
CA ILE A 117 -3.67 2.02 5.47
C ILE A 117 -2.43 2.92 5.42
N ALA A 118 -1.39 2.61 6.20
CA ALA A 118 -0.16 3.41 6.27
C ALA A 118 0.52 3.55 4.89
N LEU A 119 0.59 2.46 4.11
CA LEU A 119 1.20 2.44 2.78
C LEU A 119 0.50 3.36 1.78
N LYS A 120 -0.79 3.67 1.96
CA LYS A 120 -1.56 4.51 1.03
C LYS A 120 -1.50 5.99 1.37
N ILE A 121 -1.13 6.37 2.58
CA ILE A 121 -1.03 7.77 3.00
C ILE A 121 -0.12 8.60 2.08
N PRO A 122 1.07 8.15 1.63
CA PRO A 122 1.93 8.91 0.71
C PRO A 122 1.24 9.29 -0.60
N PHE A 123 0.37 8.42 -1.12
CA PHE A 123 -0.35 8.70 -2.37
C PHE A 123 -1.41 9.79 -2.18
N VAL A 124 -2.08 9.81 -1.02
CA VAL A 124 -3.04 10.88 -0.69
C VAL A 124 -2.31 12.20 -0.46
N LEU A 125 -1.15 12.19 0.21
CA LEU A 125 -0.30 13.38 0.35
C LEU A 125 0.15 13.90 -1.02
N GLY A 126 0.62 13.03 -1.91
CA GLY A 126 0.97 13.40 -3.28
C GLY A 126 -0.23 13.97 -4.07
N TRP A 127 -1.43 13.45 -3.82
CA TRP A 127 -2.67 13.97 -4.43
C TRP A 127 -3.00 15.36 -3.92
N ILE A 128 -2.86 15.65 -2.64
CA ILE A 128 -3.06 16.96 -2.03
C ILE A 128 -2.06 17.99 -2.60
N ILE A 129 -0.78 17.64 -2.66
CA ILE A 129 0.29 18.52 -3.11
C ILE A 129 0.12 18.87 -4.59
N LYS A 130 -0.20 17.90 -5.43
CA LYS A 130 -0.36 18.10 -6.89
C LYS A 130 -1.72 18.64 -7.29
N SER A 131 -2.65 18.79 -6.36
CA SER A 131 -3.99 19.33 -6.66
C SER A 131 -3.99 20.83 -6.69
N ASN A 132 -4.62 21.39 -7.71
CA ASN A 132 -4.84 22.84 -7.84
C ASN A 132 -6.17 23.31 -7.20
N THR A 133 -7.07 22.37 -6.84
CA THR A 133 -8.39 22.74 -6.32
C THR A 133 -8.42 22.66 -4.79
N ARG A 134 -9.06 23.64 -4.15
CA ARG A 134 -9.23 23.67 -2.69
C ARG A 134 -10.04 22.47 -2.19
N ILE A 135 -11.07 22.06 -2.94
CA ILE A 135 -11.94 20.93 -2.59
C ILE A 135 -11.13 19.65 -2.49
N THR A 136 -10.27 19.36 -3.46
CA THR A 136 -9.43 18.17 -3.45
C THR A 136 -8.47 18.15 -2.26
N LYS A 137 -7.91 19.31 -1.89
CA LYS A 137 -7.03 19.42 -0.72
C LYS A 137 -7.78 19.14 0.57
N ILE A 138 -8.96 19.72 0.73
CA ILE A 138 -9.81 19.52 1.92
C ILE A 138 -10.21 18.04 2.03
N LEU A 139 -10.69 17.42 0.94
CA LEU A 139 -11.04 16.00 0.93
C LEU A 139 -9.85 15.11 1.29
N GLY A 140 -8.68 15.39 0.74
CA GLY A 140 -7.47 14.64 1.06
C GLY A 140 -7.08 14.75 2.53
N ILE A 141 -7.17 15.96 3.12
CA ILE A 141 -6.91 16.18 4.56
C ILE A 141 -7.91 15.39 5.40
N ILE A 142 -9.20 15.43 5.07
CA ILE A 142 -10.23 14.65 5.78
C ILE A 142 -9.90 13.16 5.74
N ILE A 143 -9.56 12.62 4.56
CA ILE A 143 -9.24 11.20 4.40
C ILE A 143 -7.99 10.81 5.22
N ILE A 144 -6.95 11.64 5.24
CA ILE A 144 -5.75 11.38 6.06
C ILE A 144 -6.10 11.43 7.56
N THR A 145 -6.88 12.40 8.00
CA THR A 145 -7.32 12.49 9.39
C THR A 145 -8.10 11.24 9.80
N LEU A 146 -9.04 10.81 8.99
CA LEU A 146 -9.80 9.57 9.22
C LEU A 146 -8.89 8.33 9.21
N ALA A 147 -7.91 8.27 8.31
CA ALA A 147 -6.94 7.17 8.27
C ALA A 147 -6.07 7.11 9.54
N ILE A 148 -5.59 8.25 10.03
CA ILE A 148 -4.83 8.32 11.29
C ILE A 148 -5.70 7.90 12.47
N THR A 149 -6.97 8.34 12.51
CA THR A 149 -7.92 7.92 13.54
C THR A 149 -8.16 6.41 13.48
N ALA A 150 -8.36 5.82 12.29
CA ALA A 150 -8.50 4.38 12.12
C ALA A 150 -7.25 3.62 12.61
N LEU A 151 -6.05 4.10 12.29
CA LEU A 151 -4.80 3.52 12.79
C LEU A 151 -4.69 3.60 14.32
N SER A 152 -5.15 4.69 14.94
CA SER A 152 -5.15 4.81 16.40
C SER A 152 -6.10 3.80 17.06
N MET A 153 -7.23 3.50 16.43
CA MET A 153 -8.18 2.47 16.90
C MET A 153 -7.60 1.06 16.78
N ILE A 154 -6.87 0.76 15.67
CA ILE A 154 -6.23 -0.54 15.45
C ILE A 154 -5.06 -0.79 16.43
N GLN A 155 -4.40 0.27 16.93
CA GLN A 155 -3.27 0.20 17.86
C GLN A 155 -2.07 -0.63 17.35
N SER A 156 -1.71 -0.48 16.08
CA SER A 156 -0.53 -1.14 15.50
C SER A 156 0.72 -0.27 15.65
N ARG A 157 1.64 -0.68 16.54
CA ARG A 157 2.88 0.08 16.82
C ARG A 157 3.75 0.29 15.58
N ALA A 158 3.91 -0.74 14.75
CA ALA A 158 4.69 -0.64 13.52
C ALA A 158 4.12 0.39 12.54
N SER A 159 2.79 0.51 12.46
CA SER A 159 2.14 1.46 11.56
C SER A 159 2.31 2.90 12.02
N TYR A 160 2.38 3.18 13.32
CA TYR A 160 2.68 4.52 13.82
C TYR A 160 4.09 4.97 13.43
N ILE A 161 5.07 4.06 13.57
CA ILE A 161 6.46 4.33 13.15
C ILE A 161 6.50 4.58 11.64
N ALA A 162 5.83 3.75 10.84
CA ALA A 162 5.77 3.91 9.40
C ALA A 162 5.15 5.26 8.98
N VAL A 163 4.03 5.65 9.59
CA VAL A 163 3.39 6.94 9.32
C VAL A 163 4.28 8.11 9.74
N GLY A 164 4.92 8.02 10.91
CA GLY A 164 5.89 9.03 11.36
C GLY A 164 7.04 9.21 10.39
N LEU A 165 7.63 8.12 9.90
CA LEU A 165 8.68 8.14 8.87
C LEU A 165 8.18 8.74 7.55
N ILE A 166 6.96 8.42 7.11
CA ILE A 166 6.36 8.98 5.90
C ILE A 166 6.25 10.50 6.02
N PHE A 167 5.69 11.02 7.11
CA PHE A 167 5.58 12.46 7.32
C PHE A 167 6.95 13.13 7.39
N LEU A 168 7.91 12.53 8.08
CA LEU A 168 9.29 13.03 8.17
C LEU A 168 9.94 13.09 6.78
N MET A 169 9.78 12.06 5.95
CA MET A 169 10.27 12.07 4.57
C MET A 169 9.64 13.20 3.74
N PHE A 170 8.34 13.43 3.88
CA PHE A 170 7.66 14.53 3.19
C PHE A 170 8.09 15.92 3.66
N LEU A 171 8.58 16.06 4.90
CA LEU A 171 9.15 17.31 5.41
C LEU A 171 10.58 17.55 4.91
N ILE A 172 11.38 16.47 4.81
CA ILE A 172 12.80 16.56 4.43
C ILE A 172 12.96 16.66 2.89
N ILE A 173 12.08 16.03 2.11
CA ILE A 173 12.20 15.95 0.64
C ILE A 173 11.04 16.71 -0.04
N PRO A 174 10.84 18.01 0.24
CA PRO A 174 9.78 18.79 -0.39
C PRO A 174 9.99 19.00 -1.90
N THR A 175 11.19 18.71 -2.41
CA THR A 175 11.61 18.99 -3.79
C THR A 175 11.44 17.82 -4.75
N VAL A 176 11.05 16.63 -4.27
CA VAL A 176 10.95 15.41 -5.11
C VAL A 176 9.53 15.22 -5.69
N PHE A 177 8.54 15.96 -5.22
CA PHE A 177 7.14 15.92 -5.63
C PHE A 177 6.65 17.28 -6.10
#